data_bd2deaf5640df8b7b48d22d688312fd8
#
_entry.id   bd2deaf5640df8b7b48d22d688312fd8
#
_cell.length_a   1.000
_cell.length_b   1.000
_cell.length_c   1.000
_cell.angle_alpha   90.00
_cell.angle_beta   90.00
_cell.angle_gamma   90.00
#
_symmetry.space_group_name_H-M   'P 1'
#
loop_
_entity.id
_entity.type
_entity.pdbx_description
1 polymer ?
#
loop_
_entity_poly.entity_id
_entity_poly.type
_entity_poly.pdbx_seq_one_letter_code
_entity_poly.pdbx_strand_id
1 'polypeptide(L)'
;MTCGCPSLRAHPGLLVLAVGLPVLEALILGAIGTPAAQALAPQATAPAPFGVFHDLRWLLVFHPSWVAFAFELVALVAFRSGLTALLVRAAWPRGMEPPAGVRLIGGSVVFTLVSAMVLAPFAALLLGGAVVSLSWLFFVAVPSLLGVAALLHHGAVLPTWWRERPPGRTVRWVLFTFLVLTATSAVVVLTPAPLRPLAAGAAGLFNAWAWFGIVHVLVCGERSRRFVLVAPVGLAALVGLVAVGASVGFSVATRDRGLQRVAHGTSVDYGRPVLLVSGFGSDYEGDGIDGSGDGPAGRAGAAVGDAAGGTARAGRIVAASAQERRFSYAGAGTDGRPRPYRDVDTFQDLSRSVQLMAQQVEAFRADVDEPITIVAESEGALVAKAYLMSHTDAPVDALVVLSPLVEPGGVYFPPSGEEGWGVAGGVGLRWITDLVRVVSPFEVSADDGLFRSLIDHAPALRGLLACPVAGVDQLVLLPLADAVVGPDRLDGVHHTVVPAFHGGLADNGSVQRTIRAALDRGAPPTTSWWEATDTLIRAGATAWRAPTLPASVNPAWEAADESTSCADIASLVTAWVS
;
A
#
# COMPACT_ATOMS: atom_id res chain seq x y z
N MET A 1 -6.80 -1.62 47.57
CA MET A 1 -8.14 -1.23 47.07
C MET A 1 -8.56 -2.27 46.03
N THR A 2 -9.53 -3.08 46.33
CA THR A 2 -10.07 -4.07 45.38
C THR A 2 -11.00 -3.33 44.41
N CYS A 3 -10.59 -3.21 43.15
CA CYS A 3 -11.55 -2.81 42.11
C CYS A 3 -12.64 -3.88 42.06
N GLY A 4 -13.91 -3.48 42.36
CA GLY A 4 -15.04 -4.41 42.27
C GLY A 4 -15.18 -5.01 40.88
N CYS A 5 -15.90 -6.13 40.74
CA CYS A 5 -16.10 -6.77 39.43
C CYS A 5 -16.67 -5.79 38.42
N PRO A 6 -15.91 -5.43 37.38
CA PRO A 6 -16.31 -4.36 36.48
C PRO A 6 -17.39 -4.85 35.51
N SER A 7 -18.42 -4.02 35.26
CA SER A 7 -19.45 -4.26 34.26
C SER A 7 -19.53 -3.06 33.30
N LEU A 8 -19.38 -3.32 31.99
CA LEU A 8 -19.51 -2.29 30.95
C LEU A 8 -20.89 -1.60 30.99
N ARG A 9 -21.95 -2.33 31.37
CA ARG A 9 -23.33 -1.79 31.53
C ARG A 9 -23.39 -0.63 32.52
N ALA A 10 -22.40 -0.54 33.41
CA ALA A 10 -22.31 0.54 34.38
C ALA A 10 -21.78 1.86 33.78
N HIS A 11 -21.36 1.88 32.53
CA HIS A 11 -20.73 3.02 31.86
C HIS A 11 -21.53 3.49 30.62
N PRO A 12 -22.80 4.00 30.80
CA PRO A 12 -23.67 4.37 29.67
C PRO A 12 -23.06 5.49 28.80
N GLY A 13 -22.38 6.46 29.42
CA GLY A 13 -21.72 7.55 28.68
C GLY A 13 -20.62 7.05 27.74
N LEU A 14 -19.86 6.01 28.13
CA LEU A 14 -18.88 5.38 27.26
C LEU A 14 -19.55 4.71 26.07
N LEU A 15 -20.65 3.99 26.29
CA LEU A 15 -21.42 3.33 25.23
C LEU A 15 -21.98 4.36 24.24
N VAL A 16 -22.58 5.45 24.73
CA VAL A 16 -23.15 6.49 23.88
C VAL A 16 -22.06 7.14 22.99
N LEU A 17 -20.93 7.50 23.58
CA LEU A 17 -19.82 8.12 22.82
C LEU A 17 -19.21 7.14 21.81
N ALA A 18 -18.90 5.93 22.28
CA ALA A 18 -18.20 4.95 21.47
C ALA A 18 -19.04 4.40 20.32
N VAL A 19 -20.36 4.35 20.46
CA VAL A 19 -21.29 3.92 19.39
C VAL A 19 -21.74 5.09 18.53
N GLY A 20 -22.06 6.22 19.15
CA GLY A 20 -22.68 7.36 18.48
C GLY A 20 -21.74 8.03 17.45
N LEU A 21 -20.46 8.19 17.79
CA LEU A 21 -19.52 8.85 16.88
C LEU A 21 -19.23 8.04 15.60
N PRO A 22 -18.95 6.74 15.63
CA PRO A 22 -18.84 5.93 14.41
C PRO A 22 -20.09 5.94 13.53
N VAL A 23 -21.29 5.92 14.16
CA VAL A 23 -22.55 6.04 13.42
C VAL A 23 -22.66 7.40 12.74
N LEU A 24 -22.36 8.49 13.46
CA LEU A 24 -22.41 9.84 12.94
C LEU A 24 -21.43 10.03 11.78
N GLU A 25 -20.19 9.56 11.93
CA GLU A 25 -19.19 9.63 10.87
C GLU A 25 -19.63 8.84 9.64
N ALA A 26 -20.11 7.60 9.81
CA ALA A 26 -20.61 6.80 8.70
C ALA A 26 -21.81 7.46 7.98
N LEU A 27 -22.70 8.14 8.73
CA LEU A 27 -23.81 8.88 8.13
C LEU A 27 -23.32 10.10 7.35
N ILE A 28 -22.38 10.87 7.89
CA ILE A 28 -21.80 12.04 7.22
C ILE A 28 -21.10 11.59 5.93
N LEU A 29 -20.25 10.56 6.00
CA LEU A 29 -19.55 10.02 4.84
C LEU A 29 -20.50 9.48 3.77
N GLY A 30 -21.60 8.85 4.17
CA GLY A 30 -22.66 8.45 3.25
C GLY A 30 -23.37 9.64 2.60
N ALA A 31 -23.64 10.70 3.37
CA ALA A 31 -24.33 11.90 2.88
C ALA A 31 -23.49 12.72 1.87
N ILE A 32 -22.17 12.72 2.02
CA ILE A 32 -21.25 13.37 1.08
C ILE A 32 -20.84 12.49 -0.11
N GLY A 33 -21.48 11.32 -0.26
CA GLY A 33 -21.26 10.46 -1.44
C GLY A 33 -19.97 9.62 -1.38
N THR A 34 -19.42 9.34 -0.19
CA THR A 34 -18.17 8.58 -0.02
C THR A 34 -18.37 7.25 0.70
N PRO A 35 -19.12 6.30 0.12
CA PRO A 35 -19.42 5.05 0.80
C PRO A 35 -18.16 4.19 1.09
N ALA A 36 -17.11 4.31 0.30
CA ALA A 36 -15.85 3.60 0.55
C ALA A 36 -15.16 4.07 1.84
N ALA A 37 -15.20 5.38 2.14
CA ALA A 37 -14.60 5.94 3.34
C ALA A 37 -15.34 5.54 4.64
N GLN A 38 -16.59 5.07 4.56
CA GLN A 38 -17.34 4.58 5.72
C GLN A 38 -16.63 3.41 6.44
N ALA A 39 -15.75 2.69 5.75
CA ALA A 39 -14.90 1.65 6.34
C ALA A 39 -14.00 2.17 7.48
N LEU A 40 -13.72 3.46 7.52
CA LEU A 40 -12.89 4.10 8.54
C LEU A 40 -13.67 4.50 9.80
N ALA A 41 -14.98 4.67 9.70
CA ALA A 41 -15.83 5.10 10.79
C ALA A 41 -15.67 4.28 12.10
N PRO A 42 -15.45 2.94 12.08
CA PRO A 42 -15.15 2.19 13.31
C PRO A 42 -13.98 2.74 14.11
N GLN A 43 -13.04 3.45 13.47
CA GLN A 43 -11.84 3.98 14.13
C GLN A 43 -12.04 5.34 14.79
N ALA A 44 -13.16 6.04 14.56
CA ALA A 44 -13.45 7.34 15.14
C ALA A 44 -13.30 7.36 16.67
N THR A 45 -13.71 6.29 17.33
CA THR A 45 -13.62 6.11 18.80
C THR A 45 -12.63 5.04 19.22
N ALA A 46 -11.74 4.64 18.32
CA ALA A 46 -10.74 3.60 18.63
C ALA A 46 -9.84 4.02 19.81
N PRO A 47 -9.43 3.06 20.66
CA PRO A 47 -8.45 3.34 21.69
C PRO A 47 -7.14 3.89 21.11
N ALA A 48 -6.53 4.78 21.88
CA ALA A 48 -5.24 5.35 21.52
C ALA A 48 -4.18 4.26 21.32
N PRO A 49 -3.26 4.41 20.35
CA PRO A 49 -3.12 5.57 19.46
C PRO A 49 -3.91 5.45 18.14
N PHE A 50 -4.70 4.40 17.93
CA PHE A 50 -5.42 4.15 16.66
C PHE A 50 -6.37 5.28 16.27
N GLY A 51 -7.06 5.89 17.27
CA GLY A 51 -7.89 7.05 17.00
C GLY A 51 -7.09 8.26 16.50
N VAL A 52 -5.87 8.48 17.02
CA VAL A 52 -4.96 9.52 16.50
C VAL A 52 -4.51 9.19 15.08
N PHE A 53 -4.20 7.93 14.80
CA PHE A 53 -3.82 7.47 13.46
C PHE A 53 -4.97 7.65 12.45
N HIS A 54 -6.21 7.40 12.88
CA HIS A 54 -7.39 7.65 12.06
C HIS A 54 -7.47 9.12 11.63
N ASP A 55 -7.35 10.06 12.58
CA ASP A 55 -7.46 11.49 12.27
C ASP A 55 -6.27 12.00 11.45
N LEU A 56 -5.07 11.48 11.70
CA LEU A 56 -3.88 11.83 10.92
C LEU A 56 -4.03 11.51 9.44
N ARG A 57 -4.70 10.42 9.11
CA ARG A 57 -4.94 10.06 7.70
C ARG A 57 -5.77 11.11 6.99
N TRP A 58 -6.82 11.62 7.65
CA TRP A 58 -7.60 12.72 7.10
C TRP A 58 -6.77 13.99 6.98
N LEU A 59 -6.07 14.36 8.05
CA LEU A 59 -5.24 15.55 8.08
C LEU A 59 -4.14 15.55 6.99
N LEU A 60 -3.43 14.43 6.78
CA LEU A 60 -2.31 14.38 5.85
C LEU A 60 -2.74 14.43 4.37
N VAL A 61 -3.99 14.14 4.08
CA VAL A 61 -4.52 14.08 2.70
C VAL A 61 -5.36 15.30 2.34
N PHE A 62 -6.21 15.78 3.25
CA PHE A 62 -7.27 16.73 2.93
C PHE A 62 -7.01 18.15 3.48
N HIS A 63 -5.96 18.78 3.00
CA HIS A 63 -5.67 20.21 3.26
C HIS A 63 -5.09 20.84 1.99
N PRO A 64 -5.52 22.05 1.60
CA PRO A 64 -5.09 22.70 0.35
C PRO A 64 -3.83 23.54 0.50
N SER A 65 -3.34 23.80 1.72
CA SER A 65 -2.18 24.65 1.99
C SER A 65 -1.60 24.39 3.38
N TRP A 66 -0.40 24.90 3.66
CA TRP A 66 0.21 24.84 4.99
C TRP A 66 -0.62 25.56 6.06
N VAL A 67 -1.28 26.64 5.69
CA VAL A 67 -2.16 27.40 6.63
C VAL A 67 -3.36 26.54 7.00
N ALA A 68 -4.03 25.92 6.02
CA ALA A 68 -5.13 25.00 6.28
C ALA A 68 -4.67 23.81 7.13
N PHE A 69 -3.53 23.21 6.79
CA PHE A 69 -2.93 22.13 7.58
C PHE A 69 -2.71 22.53 9.06
N ALA A 70 -2.18 23.74 9.30
CA ALA A 70 -1.97 24.21 10.67
C ALA A 70 -3.27 24.35 11.45
N PHE A 71 -4.32 24.91 10.84
CA PHE A 71 -5.65 25.01 11.45
C PHE A 71 -6.25 23.63 11.73
N GLU A 72 -6.20 22.73 10.76
CA GLU A 72 -6.72 21.37 10.90
C GLU A 72 -5.94 20.57 11.94
N LEU A 73 -4.62 20.75 12.03
CA LEU A 73 -3.81 20.13 13.08
C LEU A 73 -4.22 20.62 14.48
N VAL A 74 -4.45 21.92 14.64
CA VAL A 74 -4.93 22.48 15.92
C VAL A 74 -6.33 21.92 16.24
N ALA A 75 -7.23 21.89 15.28
CA ALA A 75 -8.57 21.34 15.43
C ALA A 75 -8.52 19.84 15.77
N LEU A 76 -7.68 19.06 15.09
CA LEU A 76 -7.45 17.65 15.38
C LEU A 76 -6.96 17.45 16.81
N VAL A 77 -5.93 18.19 17.23
CA VAL A 77 -5.37 18.08 18.58
C VAL A 77 -6.42 18.44 19.64
N ALA A 78 -7.18 19.51 19.43
CA ALA A 78 -8.23 19.95 20.36
C ALA A 78 -9.35 18.89 20.44
N PHE A 79 -9.89 18.46 19.29
CA PHE A 79 -10.98 17.47 19.21
C PHE A 79 -10.55 16.12 19.77
N ARG A 80 -9.43 15.57 19.28
CA ARG A 80 -8.96 14.24 19.70
C ARG A 80 -8.58 14.20 21.16
N SER A 81 -7.95 15.24 21.68
CA SER A 81 -7.61 15.32 23.11
C SER A 81 -8.83 15.42 23.98
N GLY A 82 -9.82 16.23 23.59
CA GLY A 82 -11.11 16.31 24.28
C GLY A 82 -11.85 14.98 24.27
N LEU A 83 -11.96 14.34 23.11
CA LEU A 83 -12.59 13.03 22.96
C LEU A 83 -11.88 11.95 23.77
N THR A 84 -10.56 11.89 23.73
CA THR A 84 -9.76 10.94 24.52
C THR A 84 -9.99 11.14 26.00
N ALA A 85 -9.96 12.37 26.48
CA ALA A 85 -10.23 12.69 27.89
C ALA A 85 -11.66 12.29 28.31
N LEU A 86 -12.66 12.51 27.45
CA LEU A 86 -14.05 12.09 27.69
C LEU A 86 -14.19 10.58 27.74
N LEU A 87 -13.59 9.85 26.78
CA LEU A 87 -13.63 8.38 26.74
C LEU A 87 -12.95 7.76 27.96
N VAL A 88 -11.76 8.27 28.35
CA VAL A 88 -11.05 7.84 29.55
C VAL A 88 -11.90 8.11 30.82
N ARG A 89 -12.48 9.31 30.92
CA ARG A 89 -13.35 9.65 32.05
C ARG A 89 -14.60 8.77 32.11
N ALA A 90 -15.22 8.52 30.96
CA ALA A 90 -16.41 7.67 30.86
C ALA A 90 -16.11 6.18 31.15
N ALA A 91 -14.89 5.73 30.89
CA ALA A 91 -14.42 4.37 31.20
C ALA A 91 -13.83 4.24 32.62
N TRP A 92 -13.71 5.32 33.39
CA TRP A 92 -13.03 5.31 34.68
C TRP A 92 -13.72 4.38 35.68
N PRO A 93 -12.96 3.58 36.47
CA PRO A 93 -13.55 2.66 37.43
C PRO A 93 -14.42 3.35 38.47
N ARG A 94 -15.64 2.82 38.72
CA ARG A 94 -16.54 3.32 39.74
C ARG A 94 -15.94 3.17 41.13
N GLY A 95 -16.10 4.17 41.96
CA GLY A 95 -15.54 4.18 43.32
C GLY A 95 -14.11 4.68 43.41
N MET A 96 -13.50 5.03 42.28
CA MET A 96 -12.21 5.71 42.23
C MET A 96 -12.41 7.14 41.70
N GLU A 97 -11.81 8.12 42.36
CA GLU A 97 -11.87 9.49 41.91
C GLU A 97 -11.05 9.67 40.63
N PRO A 98 -11.66 10.16 39.52
CA PRO A 98 -10.93 10.40 38.29
C PRO A 98 -9.99 11.61 38.45
N PRO A 99 -8.90 11.67 37.70
CA PRO A 99 -8.04 12.86 37.68
C PRO A 99 -8.83 14.13 37.34
N ALA A 100 -8.41 15.28 37.88
CA ALA A 100 -9.03 16.56 37.57
C ALA A 100 -9.08 16.79 36.04
N GLY A 101 -10.19 17.31 35.53
CA GLY A 101 -10.45 17.45 34.09
C GLY A 101 -9.31 18.18 33.34
N VAL A 102 -8.76 19.25 33.96
CA VAL A 102 -7.61 19.97 33.37
C VAL A 102 -6.37 19.08 33.21
N ARG A 103 -6.09 18.19 34.16
CA ARG A 103 -4.97 17.24 34.06
C ARG A 103 -5.20 16.17 32.99
N LEU A 104 -6.44 15.68 32.87
CA LEU A 104 -6.80 14.74 31.82
C LEU A 104 -6.66 15.37 30.44
N ILE A 105 -7.21 16.56 30.23
CA ILE A 105 -7.13 17.27 28.96
C ILE A 105 -5.67 17.60 28.62
N GLY A 106 -4.92 18.18 29.56
CA GLY A 106 -3.51 18.51 29.35
C GLY A 106 -2.66 17.28 29.04
N GLY A 107 -2.88 16.17 29.75
CA GLY A 107 -2.23 14.89 29.46
C GLY A 107 -2.61 14.35 28.07
N SER A 108 -3.89 14.45 27.69
CA SER A 108 -4.37 14.03 26.38
C SER A 108 -3.82 14.90 25.25
N VAL A 109 -3.63 16.23 25.44
CA VAL A 109 -3.00 17.11 24.45
C VAL A 109 -1.56 16.69 24.20
N VAL A 110 -0.77 16.54 25.26
CA VAL A 110 0.64 16.10 25.11
C VAL A 110 0.72 14.73 24.44
N PHE A 111 -0.14 13.80 24.86
CA PHE A 111 -0.19 12.48 24.29
C PHE A 111 -0.59 12.50 22.80
N THR A 112 -1.60 13.28 22.42
CA THR A 112 -2.05 13.41 21.02
C THR A 112 -0.95 13.98 20.15
N LEU A 113 -0.25 15.04 20.59
CA LEU A 113 0.87 15.64 19.87
C LEU A 113 2.02 14.65 19.67
N VAL A 114 2.43 13.95 20.74
CA VAL A 114 3.51 12.95 20.65
C VAL A 114 3.10 11.80 19.74
N SER A 115 1.86 11.30 19.88
CA SER A 115 1.35 10.23 19.03
C SER A 115 1.26 10.66 17.57
N ALA A 116 0.79 11.88 17.29
CA ALA A 116 0.73 12.43 15.95
C ALA A 116 2.12 12.52 15.33
N MET A 117 3.09 13.07 16.04
CA MET A 117 4.48 13.20 15.56
C MET A 117 5.13 11.83 15.28
N VAL A 118 4.91 10.85 16.15
CA VAL A 118 5.49 9.50 15.98
C VAL A 118 4.79 8.70 14.89
N LEU A 119 3.46 8.85 14.74
CA LEU A 119 2.68 8.09 13.77
C LEU A 119 2.62 8.74 12.39
N ALA A 120 2.92 10.03 12.26
CA ALA A 120 2.86 10.74 10.99
C ALA A 120 3.73 10.09 9.88
N PRO A 121 4.97 9.65 10.12
CA PRO A 121 5.76 8.95 9.11
C PRO A 121 5.11 7.63 8.66
N PHE A 122 4.54 6.86 9.58
CA PHE A 122 3.84 5.62 9.25
C PHE A 122 2.54 5.89 8.48
N ALA A 123 1.81 6.94 8.88
CA ALA A 123 0.63 7.37 8.16
C ALA A 123 1.00 7.81 6.73
N ALA A 124 2.02 8.64 6.56
CA ALA A 124 2.51 9.07 5.25
C ALA A 124 2.95 7.87 4.39
N LEU A 125 3.70 6.91 4.95
CA LEU A 125 4.10 5.69 4.25
C LEU A 125 2.90 4.87 3.79
N LEU A 126 1.92 4.62 4.67
CA LEU A 126 0.71 3.86 4.33
C LEU A 126 -0.17 4.60 3.33
N LEU A 127 -0.21 5.94 3.37
CA LEU A 127 -0.95 6.76 2.43
C LEU A 127 -0.29 6.77 1.06
N GLY A 128 1.03 7.00 1.00
CA GLY A 128 1.78 7.08 -0.26
C GLY A 128 2.01 5.73 -0.91
N GLY A 129 2.30 4.71 -0.08
CA GLY A 129 2.58 3.36 -0.56
C GLY A 129 1.35 2.57 -0.97
N ALA A 130 0.15 2.91 -0.48
CA ALA A 130 -1.11 2.15 -0.67
C ALA A 130 -0.96 0.63 -0.41
N VAL A 131 0.15 0.20 0.16
CA VAL A 131 0.64 -1.17 0.09
C VAL A 131 0.37 -1.86 1.41
N VAL A 132 -0.86 -2.31 1.58
CA VAL A 132 -1.11 -3.48 2.42
C VAL A 132 -1.13 -4.67 1.46
N SER A 133 0.01 -5.06 0.94
CA SER A 133 0.16 -6.37 0.32
C SER A 133 0.73 -7.34 1.34
N LEU A 134 0.41 -8.64 1.24
CA LEU A 134 1.13 -9.69 1.94
C LEU A 134 2.55 -9.79 1.34
N SER A 135 3.23 -8.65 1.27
CA SER A 135 4.63 -8.53 0.90
C SER A 135 5.47 -8.57 2.17
N TRP A 136 6.76 -8.77 2.00
CA TRP A 136 7.71 -8.67 3.11
C TRP A 136 7.61 -7.31 3.84
N LEU A 137 7.24 -6.23 3.13
CA LEU A 137 7.01 -4.89 3.72
C LEU A 137 5.86 -4.91 4.75
N PHE A 138 4.78 -5.64 4.46
CA PHE A 138 3.69 -5.85 5.41
C PHE A 138 4.18 -6.57 6.68
N PHE A 139 4.93 -7.65 6.52
CA PHE A 139 5.44 -8.43 7.66
C PHE A 139 6.44 -7.67 8.53
N VAL A 140 7.13 -6.68 7.99
CA VAL A 140 8.03 -5.80 8.76
C VAL A 140 7.28 -4.59 9.33
N ALA A 141 6.45 -3.93 8.54
CA ALA A 141 5.79 -2.69 8.94
C ALA A 141 4.71 -2.90 10.02
N VAL A 142 3.88 -3.93 9.89
CA VAL A 142 2.78 -4.16 10.84
C VAL A 142 3.24 -4.52 12.26
N PRO A 143 4.16 -5.47 12.47
CA PRO A 143 4.68 -5.75 13.81
C PRO A 143 5.32 -4.52 14.46
N SER A 144 6.02 -3.71 13.67
CA SER A 144 6.67 -2.49 14.13
C SER A 144 5.67 -1.41 14.53
N LEU A 145 4.66 -1.18 13.69
CA LEU A 145 3.56 -0.28 14.01
C LEU A 145 2.81 -0.72 15.28
N LEU A 146 2.57 -2.02 15.44
CA LEU A 146 1.94 -2.58 16.64
C LEU A 146 2.84 -2.42 17.87
N GLY A 147 4.16 -2.56 17.73
CA GLY A 147 5.13 -2.29 18.79
C GLY A 147 5.09 -0.82 19.23
N VAL A 148 5.09 0.11 18.28
CA VAL A 148 4.93 1.56 18.53
C VAL A 148 3.58 1.85 19.18
N ALA A 149 2.50 1.28 18.67
CA ALA A 149 1.17 1.42 19.24
C ALA A 149 1.12 0.90 20.68
N ALA A 150 1.77 -0.22 20.99
CA ALA A 150 1.83 -0.76 22.35
C ALA A 150 2.60 0.15 23.32
N LEU A 151 3.67 0.80 22.84
CA LEU A 151 4.41 1.78 23.64
C LEU A 151 3.60 3.06 23.91
N LEU A 152 2.86 3.53 22.92
CA LEU A 152 2.05 4.75 23.04
C LEU A 152 0.75 4.54 23.80
N HIS A 153 0.19 3.35 23.75
CA HIS A 153 -1.18 3.05 24.17
C HIS A 153 -1.54 3.50 25.59
N HIS A 154 -0.64 3.36 26.55
CA HIS A 154 -0.90 3.73 27.94
C HIS A 154 -0.80 5.25 28.18
N GLY A 155 -0.27 6.00 27.24
CA GLY A 155 -0.13 7.46 27.34
C GLY A 155 -1.45 8.20 27.39
N ALA A 156 -2.50 7.67 26.80
CA ALA A 156 -3.83 8.27 26.85
C ALA A 156 -4.44 8.30 28.27
N VAL A 157 -4.02 7.38 29.14
CA VAL A 157 -4.60 7.19 30.49
C VAL A 157 -3.64 7.65 31.59
N LEU A 158 -2.33 7.46 31.39
CA LEU A 158 -1.31 7.69 32.41
C LEU A 158 -0.50 8.95 32.10
N PRO A 159 -0.54 10.02 32.92
CA PRO A 159 0.21 11.25 32.69
C PRO A 159 1.74 11.06 32.69
N THR A 160 2.24 9.96 33.29
CA THR A 160 3.65 9.63 33.41
C THR A 160 4.07 8.45 32.55
N TRP A 161 3.34 8.21 31.46
CA TRP A 161 3.49 7.02 30.62
C TRP A 161 4.91 6.79 30.08
N TRP A 162 5.68 7.84 29.84
CA TRP A 162 7.09 7.72 29.38
C TRP A 162 8.05 7.18 30.44
N ARG A 163 7.60 7.09 31.71
CA ARG A 163 8.40 6.57 32.84
C ARG A 163 8.04 5.15 33.24
N GLU A 164 7.01 4.59 32.66
CA GLU A 164 6.48 3.29 33.08
C GLU A 164 6.48 2.30 31.93
N ARG A 165 6.78 1.04 32.25
CA ARG A 165 6.69 -0.05 31.28
C ARG A 165 5.22 -0.44 31.12
N PRO A 166 4.70 -0.56 29.87
CA PRO A 166 3.35 -1.01 29.66
C PRO A 166 3.15 -2.43 30.22
N PRO A 167 2.09 -2.69 30.97
CA PRO A 167 1.77 -4.04 31.41
C PRO A 167 1.59 -4.97 30.21
N GLY A 168 2.03 -6.23 30.29
CA GLY A 168 1.88 -7.19 29.20
C GLY A 168 0.43 -7.40 28.74
N ARG A 169 -0.54 -7.15 29.63
CA ARG A 169 -1.96 -7.14 29.29
C ARG A 169 -2.34 -6.01 28.31
N THR A 170 -1.64 -4.88 28.35
CA THR A 170 -1.85 -3.75 27.44
C THR A 170 -1.49 -4.13 26.01
N VAL A 171 -0.38 -4.86 25.80
CA VAL A 171 0.01 -5.34 24.48
C VAL A 171 -1.09 -6.23 23.86
N ARG A 172 -1.72 -7.07 24.69
CA ARG A 172 -2.85 -7.90 24.22
C ARG A 172 -4.04 -7.05 23.80
N TRP A 173 -4.33 -5.96 24.52
CA TRP A 173 -5.41 -5.02 24.16
C TRP A 173 -5.10 -4.31 22.84
N VAL A 174 -3.86 -3.90 22.60
CA VAL A 174 -3.46 -3.27 21.33
C VAL A 174 -3.66 -4.24 20.17
N LEU A 175 -3.15 -5.46 20.28
CA LEU A 175 -3.31 -6.48 19.25
C LEU A 175 -4.81 -6.80 19.02
N PHE A 176 -5.56 -6.97 20.10
CA PHE A 176 -6.99 -7.19 20.01
C PHE A 176 -7.71 -6.03 19.29
N THR A 177 -7.41 -4.78 19.67
CA THR A 177 -7.99 -3.59 19.04
C THR A 177 -7.66 -3.54 17.55
N PHE A 178 -6.41 -3.81 17.17
CA PHE A 178 -6.00 -3.88 15.77
C PHE A 178 -6.84 -4.90 14.99
N LEU A 179 -6.94 -6.12 15.49
CA LEU A 179 -7.69 -7.19 14.83
C LEU A 179 -9.20 -6.86 14.73
N VAL A 180 -9.77 -6.30 15.80
CA VAL A 180 -11.18 -5.90 15.80
C VAL A 180 -11.43 -4.76 14.82
N LEU A 181 -10.58 -3.74 14.77
CA LEU A 181 -10.71 -2.64 13.81
C LEU A 181 -10.61 -3.15 12.37
N THR A 182 -9.68 -4.04 12.09
CA THR A 182 -9.54 -4.69 10.78
C THR A 182 -10.81 -5.47 10.42
N ALA A 183 -11.30 -6.31 11.33
CA ALA A 183 -12.49 -7.12 11.10
C ALA A 183 -13.77 -6.27 10.96
N THR A 184 -13.94 -5.25 11.80
CA THR A 184 -15.13 -4.39 11.76
C THR A 184 -15.16 -3.51 10.51
N SER A 185 -14.00 -3.03 10.04
CA SER A 185 -13.92 -2.32 8.75
C SER A 185 -14.29 -3.25 7.59
N ALA A 186 -13.80 -4.50 7.59
CA ALA A 186 -14.22 -5.50 6.60
C ALA A 186 -15.74 -5.71 6.61
N VAL A 187 -16.34 -5.84 7.81
CA VAL A 187 -17.79 -5.97 7.94
C VAL A 187 -18.52 -4.75 7.38
N VAL A 188 -18.04 -3.53 7.64
CA VAL A 188 -18.64 -2.30 7.08
C VAL A 188 -18.58 -2.31 5.57
N VAL A 189 -17.44 -2.66 4.97
CA VAL A 189 -17.26 -2.74 3.49
C VAL A 189 -18.21 -3.75 2.87
N LEU A 190 -18.30 -4.95 3.44
CA LEU A 190 -19.14 -6.04 2.95
C LEU A 190 -20.64 -5.84 3.22
N THR A 191 -20.99 -4.84 4.06
CA THR A 191 -22.38 -4.53 4.38
C THR A 191 -22.97 -3.60 3.31
N PRO A 192 -24.23 -3.82 2.87
CA PRO A 192 -24.93 -2.89 1.98
C PRO A 192 -24.92 -1.46 2.52
N ALA A 193 -24.75 -0.47 1.64
CA ALA A 193 -24.55 0.94 2.00
C ALA A 193 -25.53 1.49 3.06
N PRO A 194 -26.86 1.24 3.00
CA PRO A 194 -27.79 1.79 4.00
C PRO A 194 -27.62 1.21 5.41
N LEU A 195 -26.99 0.04 5.53
CA LEU A 195 -26.77 -0.64 6.83
C LEU A 195 -25.37 -0.38 7.41
N ARG A 196 -24.46 0.24 6.68
CA ARG A 196 -23.10 0.55 7.15
C ARG A 196 -23.04 1.38 8.43
N PRO A 197 -23.90 2.40 8.66
CA PRO A 197 -23.91 3.10 9.93
C PRO A 197 -24.22 2.18 11.13
N LEU A 198 -25.09 1.18 10.96
CA LEU A 198 -25.38 0.20 12.01
C LEU A 198 -24.17 -0.71 12.27
N ALA A 199 -23.48 -1.14 11.22
CA ALA A 199 -22.25 -1.93 11.34
C ALA A 199 -21.15 -1.12 12.05
N ALA A 200 -20.98 0.17 11.71
CA ALA A 200 -20.06 1.08 12.39
C ALA A 200 -20.42 1.26 13.88
N GLY A 201 -21.71 1.38 14.20
CA GLY A 201 -22.21 1.43 15.58
C GLY A 201 -21.91 0.15 16.36
N ALA A 202 -22.08 -1.02 15.74
CA ALA A 202 -21.71 -2.30 16.35
C ALA A 202 -20.20 -2.38 16.64
N ALA A 203 -19.36 -1.86 15.74
CA ALA A 203 -17.92 -1.71 15.98
C ALA A 203 -17.63 -0.80 17.18
N GLY A 204 -18.42 0.25 17.38
CA GLY A 204 -18.33 1.13 18.54
C GLY A 204 -18.53 0.42 19.88
N LEU A 205 -19.34 -0.65 19.94
CA LEU A 205 -19.46 -1.48 21.14
C LEU A 205 -18.14 -2.17 21.52
N PHE A 206 -17.40 -2.66 20.53
CA PHE A 206 -16.07 -3.22 20.76
C PHE A 206 -15.08 -2.16 21.22
N ASN A 207 -15.14 -0.95 20.67
CA ASN A 207 -14.32 0.16 21.14
C ASN A 207 -14.64 0.53 22.59
N ALA A 208 -15.93 0.57 22.96
CA ALA A 208 -16.33 0.78 24.34
C ALA A 208 -15.75 -0.28 25.28
N TRP A 209 -15.82 -1.55 24.87
CA TRP A 209 -15.25 -2.65 25.64
C TRP A 209 -13.72 -2.57 25.74
N ALA A 210 -13.05 -2.22 24.66
CA ALA A 210 -11.61 -2.03 24.65
C ALA A 210 -11.19 -0.87 25.57
N TRP A 211 -11.82 0.30 25.48
CA TRP A 211 -11.57 1.42 26.39
C TRP A 211 -11.78 1.05 27.85
N PHE A 212 -12.88 0.38 28.13
CA PHE A 212 -13.18 -0.11 29.47
C PHE A 212 -12.08 -1.04 29.98
N GLY A 213 -11.68 -2.05 29.21
CA GLY A 213 -10.64 -3.00 29.59
C GLY A 213 -9.28 -2.34 29.81
N ILE A 214 -8.90 -1.43 28.91
CA ILE A 214 -7.63 -0.70 28.96
C ILE A 214 -7.55 0.18 30.21
N VAL A 215 -8.56 1.04 30.44
CA VAL A 215 -8.57 1.94 31.59
C VAL A 215 -8.53 1.15 32.89
N HIS A 216 -9.29 0.07 32.98
CA HIS A 216 -9.26 -0.78 34.17
C HIS A 216 -7.90 -1.45 34.42
N VAL A 217 -7.28 -1.98 33.37
CA VAL A 217 -5.94 -2.61 33.49
C VAL A 217 -4.90 -1.59 33.93
N LEU A 218 -4.97 -0.36 33.41
CA LEU A 218 -3.99 0.68 33.72
C LEU A 218 -4.23 1.34 35.09
N VAL A 219 -5.47 1.48 35.51
CA VAL A 219 -5.84 2.13 36.78
C VAL A 219 -5.77 1.15 37.97
N CYS A 220 -6.27 -0.08 37.78
CA CYS A 220 -6.36 -1.10 38.83
C CYS A 220 -5.20 -2.11 38.82
N GLY A 221 -4.36 -2.13 37.80
CA GLY A 221 -3.26 -3.09 37.68
C GLY A 221 -2.03 -2.74 38.53
N GLU A 222 -1.23 -3.73 38.87
CA GLU A 222 0.06 -3.52 39.52
C GLU A 222 1.03 -2.83 38.56
N ARG A 223 1.65 -1.72 38.99
CA ARG A 223 2.60 -0.93 38.23
C ARG A 223 4.03 -1.37 38.52
N SER A 224 4.78 -1.71 37.48
CA SER A 224 6.22 -1.93 37.59
C SER A 224 6.95 -0.61 37.38
N ARG A 225 7.63 -0.09 38.42
CA ARG A 225 8.33 1.20 38.42
C ARG A 225 9.74 1.19 37.77
N ARG A 226 10.12 0.14 37.08
CA ARG A 226 11.48 0.05 36.53
C ARG A 226 11.47 0.39 35.06
N PHE A 227 11.80 1.64 34.69
CA PHE A 227 12.42 2.03 33.41
C PHE A 227 12.22 3.51 33.07
N VAL A 228 13.23 4.34 33.29
CA VAL A 228 13.14 5.81 33.11
C VAL A 228 13.64 6.27 31.73
N LEU A 229 14.35 5.45 30.95
CA LEU A 229 15.00 5.92 29.71
C LEU A 229 14.80 5.03 28.47
N VAL A 230 14.05 3.95 28.58
CA VAL A 230 14.00 2.94 27.49
C VAL A 230 12.88 3.23 26.48
N ALA A 231 11.80 3.93 26.86
CA ALA A 231 10.69 4.15 25.93
C ALA A 231 11.05 5.04 24.72
N PRO A 232 11.62 6.25 24.88
CA PRO A 232 11.99 7.07 23.71
C PRO A 232 13.19 6.51 22.95
N VAL A 233 14.19 5.93 23.63
CA VAL A 233 15.32 5.28 22.98
C VAL A 233 14.87 3.98 22.29
N GLY A 234 14.02 3.19 22.94
CA GLY A 234 13.44 1.98 22.36
C GLY A 234 12.53 2.30 21.15
N LEU A 235 11.80 3.40 21.21
CA LEU A 235 10.96 3.87 20.09
C LEU A 235 11.84 4.34 18.92
N ALA A 236 12.86 5.15 19.17
CA ALA A 236 13.80 5.59 18.15
C ALA A 236 14.58 4.41 17.53
N ALA A 237 15.03 3.45 18.36
CA ALA A 237 15.67 2.23 17.90
C ALA A 237 14.72 1.35 17.08
N LEU A 238 13.45 1.24 17.49
CA LEU A 238 12.43 0.48 16.75
C LEU A 238 12.13 1.14 15.40
N VAL A 239 11.95 2.45 15.35
CA VAL A 239 11.77 3.21 14.10
C VAL A 239 13.00 3.05 13.19
N GLY A 240 14.20 3.16 13.75
CA GLY A 240 15.45 2.92 13.01
C GLY A 240 15.57 1.48 12.49
N LEU A 241 15.27 0.48 13.33
CA LEU A 241 15.26 -0.94 12.94
C LEU A 241 14.24 -1.25 11.84
N VAL A 242 13.08 -0.59 11.90
CA VAL A 242 12.04 -0.70 10.87
C VAL A 242 12.50 -0.08 9.57
N ALA A 243 13.07 1.12 9.61
CA ALA A 243 13.59 1.78 8.42
C ALA A 243 14.72 0.97 7.78
N VAL A 244 15.67 0.50 8.58
CA VAL A 244 16.77 -0.37 8.11
C VAL A 244 16.26 -1.72 7.63
N GLY A 245 15.38 -2.38 8.38
CA GLY A 245 14.79 -3.67 8.00
C GLY A 245 13.95 -3.57 6.73
N ALA A 246 13.19 -2.50 6.58
CA ALA A 246 12.43 -2.19 5.36
C ALA A 246 13.37 -1.97 4.18
N SER A 247 14.43 -1.19 4.35
CA SER A 247 15.41 -0.90 3.30
C SER A 247 16.18 -2.14 2.86
N VAL A 248 16.71 -2.92 3.83
CA VAL A 248 17.43 -4.17 3.54
C VAL A 248 16.48 -5.20 2.93
N GLY A 249 15.29 -5.36 3.49
CA GLY A 249 14.30 -6.30 2.96
C GLY A 249 13.89 -5.93 1.54
N PHE A 250 13.66 -4.65 1.26
CA PHE A 250 13.31 -4.16 -0.08
C PHE A 250 14.47 -4.36 -1.05
N SER A 251 15.70 -4.01 -0.69
CA SER A 251 16.87 -4.20 -1.54
C SER A 251 17.18 -5.69 -1.81
N VAL A 252 16.96 -6.57 -0.84
CA VAL A 252 17.10 -8.03 -1.03
C VAL A 252 15.95 -8.59 -1.87
N ALA A 253 14.72 -8.08 -1.67
CA ALA A 253 13.55 -8.56 -2.40
C ALA A 253 13.55 -8.10 -3.87
N THR A 254 14.10 -6.93 -4.17
CA THR A 254 14.16 -6.39 -5.54
C THR A 254 15.37 -6.89 -6.34
N ARG A 255 16.50 -7.16 -5.69
CA ARG A 255 17.72 -7.65 -6.37
C ARG A 255 17.58 -9.01 -7.04
N ASP A 256 16.66 -9.85 -6.62
CA ASP A 256 16.66 -11.28 -6.97
C ASP A 256 15.38 -11.81 -7.62
N ARG A 257 14.34 -11.01 -7.85
CA ARG A 257 13.00 -11.54 -8.14
C ARG A 257 12.21 -10.88 -9.26
N GLY A 258 12.86 -10.18 -10.16
CA GLY A 258 12.21 -9.69 -11.37
C GLY A 258 12.11 -10.78 -12.44
N LEU A 259 11.45 -10.48 -13.54
CA LEU A 259 11.40 -11.30 -14.77
C LEU A 259 12.77 -11.76 -15.27
N GLN A 260 13.86 -11.20 -14.76
CA GLN A 260 15.24 -11.63 -15.01
C GLN A 260 15.49 -13.12 -14.73
N ARG A 261 14.92 -13.69 -13.63
CA ARG A 261 15.11 -15.12 -13.32
C ARG A 261 14.42 -16.05 -14.30
N VAL A 262 13.35 -15.61 -14.95
CA VAL A 262 12.69 -16.38 -16.01
C VAL A 262 13.65 -16.55 -17.20
N ALA A 263 14.49 -15.56 -17.49
CA ALA A 263 15.48 -15.62 -18.58
C ALA A 263 16.73 -16.44 -18.24
N HIS A 264 17.05 -16.63 -16.95
CA HIS A 264 18.26 -17.36 -16.55
C HIS A 264 18.04 -18.86 -16.26
N GLY A 265 16.81 -19.32 -16.10
CA GLY A 265 16.57 -20.67 -15.63
C GLY A 265 15.60 -21.55 -16.43
N THR A 266 14.55 -20.99 -16.95
CA THR A 266 13.56 -21.72 -17.75
C THR A 266 12.88 -20.73 -18.69
N SER A 267 13.36 -20.60 -19.93
CA SER A 267 12.53 -19.97 -20.96
C SER A 267 11.24 -20.79 -21.06
N VAL A 268 10.13 -20.21 -20.63
CA VAL A 268 8.83 -20.81 -20.89
C VAL A 268 8.55 -20.57 -22.35
N ASP A 269 8.73 -21.58 -23.19
CA ASP A 269 8.33 -21.49 -24.57
C ASP A 269 6.81 -21.36 -24.63
N TYR A 270 6.32 -20.17 -24.93
CA TYR A 270 4.90 -19.87 -25.10
C TYR A 270 4.41 -20.24 -26.51
N GLY A 271 5.29 -20.73 -27.42
CA GLY A 271 4.95 -21.08 -28.78
C GLY A 271 4.54 -19.90 -29.67
N ARG A 272 4.83 -18.67 -29.25
CA ARG A 272 4.51 -17.41 -29.94
C ARG A 272 5.47 -16.29 -29.53
N PRO A 273 5.56 -15.18 -30.30
CA PRO A 273 6.38 -14.03 -29.92
C PRO A 273 5.89 -13.40 -28.60
N VAL A 274 6.81 -13.22 -27.63
CA VAL A 274 6.49 -12.67 -26.31
C VAL A 274 7.42 -11.48 -26.00
N LEU A 275 6.80 -10.35 -25.61
CA LEU A 275 7.49 -9.21 -25.03
C LEU A 275 7.30 -9.20 -23.51
N LEU A 276 8.39 -9.34 -22.77
CA LEU A 276 8.41 -9.32 -21.31
C LEU A 276 8.65 -7.90 -20.80
N VAL A 277 7.76 -7.40 -19.94
CA VAL A 277 7.83 -6.04 -19.38
C VAL A 277 7.90 -6.14 -17.86
N SER A 278 9.06 -5.82 -17.31
CA SER A 278 9.29 -5.84 -15.86
C SER A 278 8.71 -4.58 -15.18
N GLY A 279 8.56 -4.65 -13.86
CA GLY A 279 8.07 -3.54 -13.05
C GLY A 279 9.16 -2.67 -12.44
N PHE A 280 8.72 -1.80 -11.55
CA PHE A 280 9.52 -0.84 -10.79
C PHE A 280 10.70 -1.50 -10.06
N GLY A 281 11.89 -0.87 -10.15
CA GLY A 281 13.10 -1.33 -9.49
C GLY A 281 13.74 -2.57 -10.12
N SER A 282 13.30 -2.97 -11.33
CA SER A 282 13.96 -4.02 -12.09
C SER A 282 15.22 -3.49 -12.80
N ASP A 283 16.12 -4.39 -13.15
CA ASP A 283 17.31 -4.14 -13.94
C ASP A 283 17.46 -5.19 -15.04
N TYR A 284 18.29 -4.91 -16.02
CA TYR A 284 18.58 -5.80 -17.14
C TYR A 284 20.00 -5.57 -17.64
N GLU A 285 20.84 -6.61 -17.56
CA GLU A 285 22.25 -6.53 -17.95
C GLU A 285 22.51 -6.76 -19.45
N GLY A 286 21.47 -7.04 -20.23
CA GLY A 286 21.56 -7.39 -21.64
C GLY A 286 21.63 -8.89 -21.88
N ASP A 287 21.22 -9.32 -23.08
CA ASP A 287 21.38 -10.70 -23.53
C ASP A 287 22.85 -10.91 -23.87
N GLY A 288 23.65 -11.32 -22.91
CA GLY A 288 25.10 -11.55 -23.09
C GLY A 288 25.39 -12.62 -24.13
N ILE A 289 25.34 -12.22 -25.41
CA ILE A 289 25.77 -13.07 -26.55
C ILE A 289 27.28 -13.10 -26.69
N ASP A 290 27.97 -12.10 -26.16
CA ASP A 290 29.42 -12.03 -26.19
C ASP A 290 30.01 -12.56 -24.89
N GLY A 291 30.59 -13.77 -24.95
CA GLY A 291 31.27 -14.45 -23.85
C GLY A 291 32.53 -13.73 -23.32
N SER A 292 32.58 -12.40 -23.38
CA SER A 292 33.63 -11.55 -22.83
C SER A 292 33.11 -10.79 -21.60
N GLY A 293 32.62 -11.51 -20.57
CA GLY A 293 32.28 -10.95 -19.27
C GLY A 293 33.50 -10.57 -18.42
N ASP A 294 34.39 -9.72 -18.95
CA ASP A 294 35.56 -9.17 -18.25
C ASP A 294 35.31 -7.76 -17.67
N GLY A 295 34.07 -7.40 -17.38
CA GLY A 295 33.74 -6.17 -16.65
C GLY A 295 34.01 -6.30 -15.14
N PRO A 296 34.54 -5.23 -14.47
CA PRO A 296 34.87 -5.27 -13.02
C PRO A 296 33.66 -5.52 -12.10
N ALA A 297 32.42 -5.40 -12.56
CA ALA A 297 31.21 -5.70 -11.80
C ALA A 297 30.91 -7.21 -11.70
N GLY A 298 31.32 -8.02 -12.68
CA GLY A 298 31.13 -9.48 -12.65
C GLY A 298 31.97 -10.21 -11.60
N ARG A 299 33.03 -9.58 -11.09
CA ARG A 299 33.92 -10.18 -10.07
C ARG A 299 33.44 -9.97 -8.63
N ALA A 300 32.61 -8.99 -8.36
CA ALA A 300 32.09 -8.74 -7.02
C ALA A 300 30.90 -9.66 -6.63
N GLY A 301 30.13 -10.14 -7.61
CA GLY A 301 29.01 -11.06 -7.39
C GLY A 301 29.43 -12.53 -7.17
N ALA A 302 30.58 -12.94 -7.69
CA ALA A 302 31.06 -14.33 -7.58
C ALA A 302 31.70 -14.67 -6.20
N ALA A 303 32.11 -13.65 -5.43
CA ALA A 303 32.85 -13.88 -4.17
C ALA A 303 31.97 -14.16 -2.94
N VAL A 304 30.64 -13.98 -3.02
CA VAL A 304 29.72 -14.21 -1.89
C VAL A 304 28.91 -15.53 -2.03
N GLY A 305 29.01 -16.21 -3.18
CA GLY A 305 28.27 -17.45 -3.49
C GLY A 305 28.94 -18.75 -3.08
N ASP A 306 30.26 -18.76 -2.78
CA ASP A 306 31.04 -20.00 -2.63
C ASP A 306 31.13 -20.58 -1.21
N ALA A 307 30.37 -20.05 -0.24
CA ALA A 307 30.40 -20.55 1.14
C ALA A 307 29.34 -21.62 1.48
N ALA A 308 28.48 -22.01 0.52
CA ALA A 308 27.55 -23.13 0.70
C ALA A 308 27.80 -24.14 -0.43
N GLY A 309 28.53 -25.19 -0.13
CA GLY A 309 28.95 -26.25 -1.03
C GLY A 309 27.80 -26.95 -1.75
N GLY A 310 27.46 -26.43 -2.93
CA GLY A 310 26.63 -27.08 -3.91
C GLY A 310 27.30 -26.95 -5.27
N THR A 311 27.67 -28.08 -5.88
CA THR A 311 28.28 -28.19 -7.19
C THR A 311 27.52 -27.36 -8.23
N ALA A 312 28.04 -26.18 -8.56
CA ALA A 312 27.55 -25.35 -9.65
C ALA A 312 27.76 -26.11 -10.97
N ARG A 313 26.72 -26.79 -11.42
CA ARG A 313 26.64 -27.26 -12.80
C ARG A 313 26.47 -26.01 -13.66
N ALA A 314 27.53 -25.64 -14.42
CA ALA A 314 27.46 -24.58 -15.42
C ALA A 314 26.24 -24.80 -16.32
N GLY A 315 25.16 -24.10 -16.03
CA GLY A 315 23.96 -24.09 -16.86
C GLY A 315 24.33 -23.47 -18.20
N ARG A 316 24.21 -24.24 -19.25
CA ARG A 316 24.25 -23.76 -20.64
C ARG A 316 23.29 -22.57 -20.72
N ILE A 317 23.81 -21.39 -21.04
CA ILE A 317 22.98 -20.25 -21.44
C ILE A 317 22.23 -20.71 -22.68
N VAL A 318 20.95 -21.03 -22.52
CA VAL A 318 20.06 -21.29 -23.65
C VAL A 318 19.82 -19.90 -24.22
N ALA A 319 20.23 -19.67 -25.47
CA ALA A 319 19.90 -18.47 -26.22
C ALA A 319 18.39 -18.24 -26.06
N ALA A 320 18.01 -17.01 -25.69
CA ALA A 320 16.62 -16.59 -25.74
C ALA A 320 16.06 -17.03 -27.10
N SER A 321 14.90 -17.67 -27.12
CA SER A 321 14.29 -18.06 -28.39
C SER A 321 14.13 -16.77 -29.20
N ALA A 322 14.28 -16.82 -30.54
CA ALA A 322 14.07 -15.65 -31.41
C ALA A 322 12.66 -15.02 -31.22
N GLN A 323 11.80 -15.69 -30.49
CA GLN A 323 10.42 -15.32 -30.17
C GLN A 323 10.24 -14.66 -28.79
N GLU A 324 11.29 -14.50 -27.97
CA GLU A 324 11.22 -13.82 -26.68
C GLU A 324 12.09 -12.56 -26.70
N ARG A 325 11.49 -11.42 -26.31
CA ARG A 325 12.19 -10.14 -26.18
C ARG A 325 11.82 -9.46 -24.87
N ARG A 326 12.75 -8.73 -24.30
CA ARG A 326 12.52 -7.90 -23.12
C ARG A 326 12.29 -6.46 -23.49
N PHE A 327 11.38 -5.81 -22.78
CA PHE A 327 11.26 -4.36 -22.83
C PHE A 327 12.40 -3.72 -22.03
N SER A 328 13.00 -2.68 -22.58
CA SER A 328 14.03 -1.89 -21.91
C SER A 328 13.57 -0.47 -21.63
N TYR A 329 13.64 -0.08 -20.36
CA TYR A 329 13.41 1.30 -19.93
C TYR A 329 14.49 2.27 -20.43
N ALA A 330 15.66 1.79 -20.86
CA ALA A 330 16.70 2.59 -21.56
C ALA A 330 16.48 2.66 -23.08
N GLY A 331 15.43 1.99 -23.60
CA GLY A 331 15.11 1.94 -25.02
C GLY A 331 15.87 0.86 -25.80
N ALA A 332 15.76 0.90 -27.13
CA ALA A 332 16.46 0.00 -28.03
C ALA A 332 17.76 0.60 -28.57
N GLY A 333 18.69 -0.29 -28.91
CA GLY A 333 19.89 0.05 -29.66
C GLY A 333 19.57 0.32 -31.14
N THR A 334 20.60 0.71 -31.91
CA THR A 334 20.49 0.93 -33.37
C THR A 334 20.23 -0.37 -34.15
N ASP A 335 20.46 -1.50 -33.50
CA ASP A 335 20.16 -2.85 -33.99
C ASP A 335 18.74 -3.34 -33.62
N GLY A 336 17.91 -2.48 -33.00
CA GLY A 336 16.56 -2.81 -32.54
C GLY A 336 16.53 -3.68 -31.29
N ARG A 337 17.68 -4.05 -30.70
CA ARG A 337 17.73 -4.84 -29.48
C ARG A 337 17.55 -3.98 -28.22
N PRO A 338 16.94 -4.51 -27.16
CA PRO A 338 16.80 -3.79 -25.89
C PRO A 338 18.17 -3.47 -25.30
N ARG A 339 18.36 -2.23 -24.84
CA ARG A 339 19.57 -1.81 -24.14
C ARG A 339 19.55 -2.31 -22.71
N PRO A 340 20.73 -2.61 -22.12
CA PRO A 340 20.82 -2.78 -20.67
C PRO A 340 20.28 -1.55 -19.95
N TYR A 341 19.61 -1.76 -18.81
CA TYR A 341 19.09 -0.67 -17.98
C TYR A 341 19.24 -1.01 -16.51
N ARG A 342 19.29 0.03 -15.68
CA ARG A 342 19.34 -0.08 -14.21
C ARG A 342 17.98 0.20 -13.62
N ASP A 343 17.81 -0.15 -12.34
CA ASP A 343 16.62 0.12 -11.54
C ASP A 343 16.14 1.57 -11.62
N VAL A 344 17.08 2.55 -11.64
CA VAL A 344 16.76 3.99 -11.75
C VAL A 344 16.07 4.35 -13.09
N ASP A 345 16.29 3.58 -14.13
CA ASP A 345 15.66 3.82 -15.44
C ASP A 345 14.14 3.53 -15.40
N THR A 346 13.68 2.73 -14.44
CA THR A 346 12.25 2.46 -14.21
C THR A 346 11.54 3.62 -13.48
N PHE A 347 12.28 4.61 -12.95
CA PHE A 347 11.70 5.76 -12.21
C PHE A 347 11.31 6.91 -13.13
N GLN A 348 11.49 6.76 -14.43
CA GLN A 348 11.14 7.77 -15.42
C GLN A 348 9.62 7.95 -15.53
N ASP A 349 9.21 9.02 -16.20
CA ASP A 349 7.81 9.30 -16.50
C ASP A 349 7.16 8.15 -17.30
N LEU A 350 5.93 7.78 -16.94
CA LEU A 350 5.19 6.70 -17.61
C LEU A 350 4.97 7.00 -19.11
N SER A 351 4.75 8.26 -19.48
CA SER A 351 4.58 8.64 -20.89
C SER A 351 5.84 8.30 -21.70
N ARG A 352 7.02 8.54 -21.12
CA ARG A 352 8.30 8.17 -21.73
C ARG A 352 8.41 6.65 -21.89
N SER A 353 8.04 5.88 -20.87
CA SER A 353 8.05 4.42 -20.91
C SER A 353 7.09 3.88 -21.99
N VAL A 354 5.91 4.50 -22.16
CA VAL A 354 4.95 4.15 -23.22
C VAL A 354 5.52 4.45 -24.62
N GLN A 355 6.18 5.59 -24.81
CA GLN A 355 6.84 5.91 -26.08
C GLN A 355 7.96 4.91 -26.42
N LEU A 356 8.76 4.51 -25.43
CA LEU A 356 9.78 3.47 -25.61
C LEU A 356 9.15 2.11 -25.92
N MET A 357 7.99 1.80 -25.34
CA MET A 357 7.23 0.59 -25.64
C MET A 357 6.81 0.57 -27.11
N ALA A 358 6.24 1.68 -27.63
CA ALA A 358 5.84 1.77 -29.03
C ALA A 358 7.01 1.50 -29.99
N GLN A 359 8.17 2.13 -29.73
CA GLN A 359 9.37 1.92 -30.55
C GLN A 359 9.86 0.45 -30.51
N GLN A 360 9.84 -0.19 -29.33
CA GLN A 360 10.36 -1.54 -29.17
C GLN A 360 9.39 -2.60 -29.70
N VAL A 361 8.08 -2.38 -29.59
CA VAL A 361 7.07 -3.26 -30.22
C VAL A 361 7.18 -3.22 -31.73
N GLU A 362 7.36 -2.03 -32.33
CA GLU A 362 7.55 -1.89 -33.78
C GLU A 362 8.84 -2.59 -34.24
N ALA A 363 9.95 -2.40 -33.51
CA ALA A 363 11.20 -3.09 -33.80
C ALA A 363 11.08 -4.62 -33.64
N PHE A 364 10.30 -5.10 -32.66
CA PHE A 364 10.07 -6.52 -32.49
C PHE A 364 9.16 -7.08 -33.60
N ARG A 365 8.14 -6.33 -33.97
CA ARG A 365 7.23 -6.70 -35.08
C ARG A 365 7.96 -6.90 -36.40
N ALA A 366 9.02 -6.12 -36.66
CA ALA A 366 9.82 -6.26 -37.87
C ALA A 366 10.61 -7.59 -37.94
N ASP A 367 10.84 -8.23 -36.79
CA ASP A 367 11.59 -9.49 -36.69
C ASP A 367 10.70 -10.74 -36.57
N VAL A 368 9.38 -10.57 -36.43
CA VAL A 368 8.41 -11.69 -36.25
C VAL A 368 7.19 -11.52 -37.13
N ASP A 369 6.66 -12.62 -37.67
CA ASP A 369 5.50 -12.61 -38.57
C ASP A 369 4.18 -12.74 -37.81
N GLU A 370 4.21 -13.26 -36.58
CA GLU A 370 3.03 -13.52 -35.75
C GLU A 370 2.72 -12.32 -34.83
N PRO A 371 1.47 -12.14 -34.38
CA PRO A 371 1.12 -11.15 -33.37
C PRO A 371 1.91 -11.38 -32.07
N ILE A 372 2.20 -10.28 -31.38
CA ILE A 372 2.99 -10.29 -30.14
C ILE A 372 2.07 -10.48 -28.94
N THR A 373 2.49 -11.35 -28.02
CA THR A 373 1.90 -11.42 -26.66
C THR A 373 2.75 -10.55 -25.72
N ILE A 374 2.12 -9.66 -24.96
CA ILE A 374 2.80 -8.90 -23.91
C ILE A 374 2.55 -9.56 -22.55
N VAL A 375 3.62 -9.86 -21.82
CA VAL A 375 3.56 -10.30 -20.41
C VAL A 375 4.18 -9.19 -19.56
N ALA A 376 3.37 -8.52 -18.74
CA ALA A 376 3.76 -7.30 -18.06
C ALA A 376 3.48 -7.40 -16.55
N GLU A 377 4.46 -7.01 -15.73
CA GLU A 377 4.38 -7.07 -14.27
C GLU A 377 4.38 -5.68 -13.64
N SER A 378 3.52 -5.47 -12.64
CA SER A 378 3.48 -4.28 -11.77
C SER A 378 3.37 -2.97 -12.59
N GLU A 379 4.36 -2.07 -12.53
CA GLU A 379 4.46 -0.86 -13.36
C GLU A 379 4.41 -1.17 -14.85
N GLY A 380 5.11 -2.22 -15.28
CA GLY A 380 5.12 -2.66 -16.67
C GLY A 380 3.71 -2.93 -17.22
N ALA A 381 2.78 -3.33 -16.37
CA ALA A 381 1.38 -3.51 -16.74
C ALA A 381 0.70 -2.18 -17.09
N LEU A 382 1.02 -1.10 -16.38
CA LEU A 382 0.51 0.24 -16.72
C LEU A 382 1.08 0.73 -18.05
N VAL A 383 2.39 0.54 -18.26
CA VAL A 383 3.06 0.90 -19.51
C VAL A 383 2.46 0.16 -20.69
N ALA A 384 2.33 -1.18 -20.60
CA ALA A 384 1.76 -2.01 -21.65
C ALA A 384 0.31 -1.65 -21.95
N LYS A 385 -0.49 -1.43 -20.91
CA LYS A 385 -1.90 -1.09 -21.06
C LYS A 385 -2.10 0.29 -21.65
N ALA A 386 -1.35 1.30 -21.18
CA ALA A 386 -1.39 2.65 -21.73
C ALA A 386 -0.94 2.67 -23.20
N TYR A 387 0.08 1.89 -23.56
CA TYR A 387 0.48 1.70 -24.94
C TYR A 387 -0.68 1.17 -25.80
N LEU A 388 -1.31 0.07 -25.40
CA LEU A 388 -2.40 -0.55 -26.15
C LEU A 388 -3.66 0.34 -26.26
N MET A 389 -3.91 1.19 -25.29
CA MET A 389 -5.03 2.13 -25.35
C MET A 389 -4.74 3.36 -26.21
N SER A 390 -3.48 3.76 -26.37
CA SER A 390 -3.06 4.87 -27.22
C SER A 390 -2.71 4.45 -28.65
N HIS A 391 -2.48 3.16 -28.92
CA HIS A 391 -2.10 2.60 -30.23
C HIS A 391 -3.07 1.48 -30.61
N THR A 392 -4.19 1.83 -31.22
CA THR A 392 -5.27 0.89 -31.55
C THR A 392 -4.95 -0.12 -32.64
N ASP A 393 -3.87 0.11 -33.40
CA ASP A 393 -3.34 -0.74 -34.46
C ASP A 393 -2.10 -1.53 -34.04
N ALA A 394 -1.84 -1.59 -32.72
CA ALA A 394 -0.72 -2.35 -32.17
C ALA A 394 -0.76 -3.82 -32.62
N PRO A 395 0.38 -4.40 -33.05
CA PRO A 395 0.48 -5.79 -33.50
C PRO A 395 0.48 -6.78 -32.33
N VAL A 396 -0.48 -6.63 -31.41
CA VAL A 396 -0.58 -7.39 -30.16
C VAL A 396 -1.93 -8.08 -30.09
N ASP A 397 -1.96 -9.38 -29.87
CA ASP A 397 -3.19 -10.18 -29.75
C ASP A 397 -3.51 -10.58 -28.32
N ALA A 398 -2.52 -10.57 -27.41
CA ALA A 398 -2.75 -10.93 -26.01
C ALA A 398 -1.93 -10.09 -25.04
N LEU A 399 -2.53 -9.74 -23.91
CA LEU A 399 -1.93 -9.04 -22.78
C LEU A 399 -2.12 -9.86 -21.51
N VAL A 400 -1.02 -10.34 -20.95
CA VAL A 400 -0.99 -10.99 -19.65
C VAL A 400 -0.43 -10.01 -18.63
N VAL A 401 -1.23 -9.69 -17.64
CA VAL A 401 -0.90 -8.71 -16.59
C VAL A 401 -0.69 -9.43 -15.27
N LEU A 402 0.48 -9.22 -14.68
CA LEU A 402 0.89 -9.82 -13.41
C LEU A 402 1.02 -8.73 -12.34
N SER A 403 0.36 -8.92 -11.21
CA SER A 403 0.44 -7.97 -10.06
C SER A 403 0.29 -6.49 -10.48
N PRO A 404 -0.70 -6.09 -11.26
CA PRO A 404 -0.82 -4.71 -11.74
C PRO A 404 -1.09 -3.72 -10.60
N LEU A 405 -0.71 -2.45 -10.82
CA LEU A 405 -1.15 -1.35 -9.97
C LEU A 405 -2.54 -0.89 -10.43
N VAL A 406 -3.61 -1.46 -9.85
CA VAL A 406 -5.00 -1.18 -10.30
C VAL A 406 -5.52 0.16 -9.78
N GLU A 407 -5.08 0.60 -8.62
CA GLU A 407 -5.46 1.89 -8.03
C GLU A 407 -4.23 2.73 -7.68
N PRO A 408 -3.46 3.18 -8.66
CA PRO A 408 -2.35 4.10 -8.40
C PRO A 408 -2.90 5.45 -7.91
N GLY A 409 -2.11 6.17 -7.14
CA GLY A 409 -2.45 7.52 -6.69
C GLY A 409 -3.53 7.59 -5.61
N GLY A 410 -3.44 6.75 -4.57
CA GLY A 410 -4.32 6.81 -3.40
C GLY A 410 -4.22 8.12 -2.61
N VAL A 411 -3.15 8.89 -2.79
CA VAL A 411 -2.91 10.19 -2.15
C VAL A 411 -2.34 11.16 -3.16
N TYR A 412 -2.96 12.33 -3.30
CA TYR A 412 -2.37 13.44 -4.03
C TYR A 412 -1.44 14.24 -3.11
N PHE A 413 -0.34 14.71 -3.65
CA PHE A 413 0.53 15.73 -3.05
C PHE A 413 1.21 16.55 -4.15
N PRO A 414 1.44 17.87 -3.94
CA PRO A 414 2.03 18.73 -4.96
C PRO A 414 3.51 18.41 -5.19
N PRO A 415 4.09 18.83 -6.33
CA PRO A 415 5.53 18.79 -6.56
C PRO A 415 6.33 19.44 -5.45
N SER A 416 7.62 19.11 -5.34
CA SER A 416 8.50 19.70 -4.33
C SER A 416 8.62 21.21 -4.51
N GLY A 417 8.38 21.95 -3.44
CA GLY A 417 8.44 23.42 -3.43
C GLY A 417 7.12 24.11 -3.79
N GLU A 418 6.08 23.36 -4.13
CA GLU A 418 4.74 23.89 -4.40
C GLU A 418 3.79 23.64 -3.24
N GLU A 419 2.80 24.51 -3.05
CA GLU A 419 1.69 24.31 -2.12
C GLU A 419 0.47 23.73 -2.88
N GLY A 420 -0.31 22.93 -2.17
CA GLY A 420 -1.52 22.35 -2.72
C GLY A 420 -2.04 21.21 -1.85
N TRP A 421 -3.04 20.51 -2.34
CA TRP A 421 -3.65 19.39 -1.63
C TRP A 421 -2.63 18.35 -1.18
N GLY A 422 -2.63 18.01 0.13
CA GLY A 422 -1.78 16.97 0.67
C GLY A 422 -0.30 17.36 0.86
N VAL A 423 0.05 18.65 0.88
CA VAL A 423 1.46 19.12 0.99
C VAL A 423 2.20 18.50 2.18
N ALA A 424 1.57 18.37 3.35
CA ALA A 424 2.21 17.78 4.54
C ALA A 424 2.44 16.27 4.36
N GLY A 425 1.52 15.55 3.71
CA GLY A 425 1.70 14.14 3.34
C GLY A 425 2.87 13.97 2.39
N GLY A 426 2.97 14.81 1.36
CA GLY A 426 4.08 14.83 0.40
C GLY A 426 5.44 15.10 1.05
N VAL A 427 5.52 16.08 1.97
CA VAL A 427 6.74 16.34 2.74
C VAL A 427 7.12 15.13 3.61
N GLY A 428 6.13 14.50 4.26
CA GLY A 428 6.37 13.27 5.03
C GLY A 428 6.93 12.14 4.18
N LEU A 429 6.42 11.95 2.98
CA LEU A 429 6.92 10.95 2.02
C LEU A 429 8.34 11.26 1.53
N ARG A 430 8.64 12.53 1.22
CA ARG A 430 9.99 12.96 0.83
C ARG A 430 10.99 12.69 1.94
N TRP A 431 10.66 12.98 3.18
CA TRP A 431 11.53 12.66 4.32
C TRP A 431 11.77 11.15 4.45
N ILE A 432 10.77 10.32 4.21
CA ILE A 432 10.92 8.87 4.27
C ILE A 432 11.82 8.38 3.13
N THR A 433 11.60 8.84 1.91
CA THR A 433 12.44 8.46 0.75
C THR A 433 13.88 8.94 0.92
N ASP A 434 14.10 10.16 1.45
CA ASP A 434 15.44 10.67 1.75
C ASP A 434 16.13 9.84 2.84
N LEU A 435 15.40 9.43 3.88
CA LEU A 435 15.93 8.54 4.92
C LEU A 435 16.28 7.17 4.35
N VAL A 436 15.44 6.61 3.49
CA VAL A 436 15.70 5.34 2.79
C VAL A 436 16.95 5.46 1.93
N ARG A 437 17.14 6.56 1.21
CA ARG A 437 18.34 6.82 0.38
C ARG A 437 19.63 6.83 1.21
N VAL A 438 19.59 7.35 2.43
CA VAL A 438 20.77 7.37 3.34
C VAL A 438 21.16 5.96 3.81
N VAL A 439 20.18 5.07 4.01
CA VAL A 439 20.39 3.74 4.61
C VAL A 439 20.38 2.60 3.59
N SER A 440 20.00 2.87 2.33
CA SER A 440 19.90 1.91 1.24
C SER A 440 20.56 2.48 -0.03
N PRO A 441 21.17 1.65 -0.87
CA PRO A 441 21.65 2.08 -2.20
C PRO A 441 20.51 2.42 -3.18
N PHE A 442 19.27 2.40 -2.74
CA PHE A 442 18.10 2.64 -3.56
C PHE A 442 17.83 4.13 -3.69
N GLU A 443 17.94 4.67 -4.90
CA GLU A 443 17.88 6.11 -5.20
C GLU A 443 16.44 6.60 -5.51
N VAL A 444 15.43 6.14 -4.77
CA VAL A 444 14.03 6.55 -4.98
C VAL A 444 13.73 7.91 -4.38
N SER A 445 13.00 8.73 -5.12
CA SER A 445 12.41 9.99 -4.65
C SER A 445 10.88 9.97 -4.79
N ALA A 446 10.19 10.65 -3.90
CA ALA A 446 8.74 10.86 -4.02
C ALA A 446 8.35 11.77 -5.20
N ASP A 447 9.32 12.45 -5.81
CA ASP A 447 9.15 13.32 -6.98
C ASP A 447 9.70 12.70 -8.27
N ASP A 448 10.08 11.42 -8.28
CA ASP A 448 10.48 10.71 -9.50
C ASP A 448 9.34 10.68 -10.52
N GLY A 449 9.70 10.67 -11.80
CA GLY A 449 8.75 10.76 -12.92
C GLY A 449 7.62 9.73 -12.84
N LEU A 450 7.93 8.49 -12.44
CA LEU A 450 6.92 7.45 -12.21
C LEU A 450 5.90 7.87 -11.15
N PHE A 451 6.35 8.29 -9.94
CA PHE A 451 5.43 8.66 -8.87
C PHE A 451 4.61 9.90 -9.23
N ARG A 452 5.23 10.88 -9.89
CA ARG A 452 4.50 12.05 -10.41
C ARG A 452 3.43 11.62 -11.43
N SER A 453 3.77 10.75 -12.36
CA SER A 453 2.80 10.22 -13.33
C SER A 453 1.62 9.50 -12.64
N LEU A 454 1.91 8.69 -11.59
CA LEU A 454 0.87 7.98 -10.83
C LEU A 454 -0.09 8.94 -10.10
N ILE A 455 0.37 10.12 -9.72
CA ILE A 455 -0.41 11.13 -8.99
C ILE A 455 -1.13 12.05 -9.99
N ASP A 456 -0.39 12.60 -10.95
CA ASP A 456 -0.90 13.63 -11.86
C ASP A 456 -1.87 13.04 -12.89
N HIS A 457 -1.69 11.75 -13.27
CA HIS A 457 -2.57 11.02 -14.18
C HIS A 457 -3.44 9.97 -13.49
N ALA A 458 -3.60 10.05 -12.16
CA ALA A 458 -4.43 9.12 -11.39
C ALA A 458 -5.85 8.93 -11.96
N PRO A 459 -6.54 9.94 -12.50
CA PRO A 459 -7.85 9.77 -13.12
C PRO A 459 -7.85 8.77 -14.28
N ALA A 460 -6.89 8.85 -15.18
CA ALA A 460 -6.75 7.91 -16.29
C ALA A 460 -6.31 6.53 -15.82
N LEU A 461 -5.33 6.48 -14.90
CA LEU A 461 -4.72 5.25 -14.43
C LEU A 461 -5.65 4.37 -13.60
N ARG A 462 -6.59 4.94 -12.83
CA ARG A 462 -7.54 4.19 -12.00
C ARG A 462 -8.49 3.30 -12.80
N GLY A 463 -8.91 3.74 -13.97
CA GLY A 463 -9.78 2.95 -14.85
C GLY A 463 -9.03 2.14 -15.91
N LEU A 464 -7.74 2.40 -16.08
CA LEU A 464 -6.94 1.89 -17.19
C LEU A 464 -7.02 0.37 -17.36
N LEU A 465 -6.81 -0.37 -16.28
CA LEU A 465 -6.75 -1.84 -16.32
C LEU A 465 -8.13 -2.50 -16.45
N ALA A 466 -9.19 -1.83 -16.04
CA ALA A 466 -10.56 -2.31 -16.20
C ALA A 466 -11.09 -2.18 -17.62
N CYS A 467 -10.50 -1.31 -18.45
CA CYS A 467 -10.96 -1.08 -19.80
C CYS A 467 -10.49 -2.18 -20.76
N PRO A 468 -11.38 -2.85 -21.49
CA PRO A 468 -10.97 -3.81 -22.51
C PRO A 468 -10.27 -3.10 -23.67
N VAL A 469 -9.32 -3.78 -24.31
CA VAL A 469 -8.68 -3.34 -25.56
C VAL A 469 -9.25 -4.18 -26.70
N ALA A 470 -9.77 -3.53 -27.73
CA ALA A 470 -10.38 -4.24 -28.85
C ALA A 470 -9.36 -5.11 -29.58
N GLY A 471 -9.70 -6.37 -29.81
CA GLY A 471 -8.83 -7.34 -30.52
C GLY A 471 -7.67 -7.89 -29.68
N VAL A 472 -7.59 -7.58 -28.39
CA VAL A 472 -6.55 -8.08 -27.50
C VAL A 472 -7.17 -8.92 -26.38
N ASP A 473 -6.78 -10.18 -26.28
CA ASP A 473 -7.17 -11.07 -25.19
C ASP A 473 -6.43 -10.65 -23.91
N GLN A 474 -7.18 -10.39 -22.83
CA GLN A 474 -6.59 -9.91 -21.58
C GLN A 474 -6.75 -10.92 -20.45
N LEU A 475 -5.64 -11.23 -19.77
CA LEU A 475 -5.59 -12.06 -18.58
C LEU A 475 -4.89 -11.30 -17.47
N VAL A 476 -5.57 -11.11 -16.32
CA VAL A 476 -5.01 -10.47 -15.13
C VAL A 476 -4.79 -11.50 -14.04
N LEU A 477 -3.57 -11.62 -13.54
CA LEU A 477 -3.20 -12.49 -12.43
C LEU A 477 -2.86 -11.64 -11.21
N LEU A 478 -3.66 -11.81 -10.15
CA LEU A 478 -3.56 -11.03 -8.92
C LEU A 478 -2.90 -11.87 -7.82
N PRO A 479 -1.88 -11.38 -7.15
CA PRO A 479 -1.38 -12.06 -5.97
C PRO A 479 -2.38 -11.93 -4.81
N LEU A 480 -2.50 -12.99 -4.03
CA LEU A 480 -3.38 -13.04 -2.87
C LEU A 480 -3.06 -11.88 -1.91
N ALA A 481 -4.09 -11.12 -1.56
CA ALA A 481 -4.03 -9.99 -0.66
C ALA A 481 -3.07 -8.85 -1.10
N ASP A 482 -2.91 -8.67 -2.39
CA ASP A 482 -2.28 -7.47 -2.94
C ASP A 482 -3.25 -6.28 -2.86
N ALA A 483 -3.06 -5.44 -1.88
CA ALA A 483 -3.93 -4.29 -1.64
C ALA A 483 -3.72 -3.13 -2.61
N VAL A 484 -2.72 -3.20 -3.46
CA VAL A 484 -2.51 -2.25 -4.57
C VAL A 484 -3.56 -2.48 -5.66
N VAL A 485 -4.15 -3.67 -5.70
CA VAL A 485 -5.18 -4.05 -6.66
C VAL A 485 -6.56 -3.91 -6.02
N GLY A 486 -7.36 -2.94 -6.43
CA GLY A 486 -8.77 -2.81 -6.02
C GLY A 486 -9.63 -3.85 -6.75
N PRO A 487 -10.40 -4.72 -6.06
CA PRO A 487 -11.23 -5.74 -6.71
C PRO A 487 -12.39 -5.15 -7.50
N ASP A 488 -12.85 -3.95 -7.14
CA ASP A 488 -14.12 -3.39 -7.62
C ASP A 488 -14.04 -2.84 -9.06
N ARG A 489 -12.86 -2.84 -9.69
CA ARG A 489 -12.64 -2.22 -11.01
C ARG A 489 -12.10 -3.17 -12.08
N LEU A 490 -12.21 -4.47 -11.87
CA LEU A 490 -11.88 -5.48 -12.87
C LEU A 490 -13.10 -6.15 -13.48
N ASP A 491 -14.29 -5.55 -13.30
CA ASP A 491 -15.53 -6.00 -13.92
C ASP A 491 -15.41 -5.97 -15.45
N GLY A 492 -15.55 -7.12 -16.08
CA GLY A 492 -15.40 -7.28 -17.53
C GLY A 492 -14.00 -7.68 -18.02
N VAL A 493 -13.00 -7.76 -17.14
CA VAL A 493 -11.68 -8.32 -17.45
C VAL A 493 -11.49 -9.68 -16.78
N HIS A 494 -11.03 -10.66 -17.53
CA HIS A 494 -10.73 -11.98 -16.97
C HIS A 494 -9.57 -11.90 -15.99
N HIS A 495 -9.86 -12.19 -14.73
CA HIS A 495 -8.84 -12.18 -13.68
C HIS A 495 -8.89 -13.45 -12.82
N THR A 496 -7.80 -13.78 -12.19
CA THR A 496 -7.71 -14.84 -11.19
C THR A 496 -6.73 -14.49 -10.09
N VAL A 497 -7.04 -14.92 -8.86
CA VAL A 497 -6.18 -14.73 -7.69
C VAL A 497 -5.29 -15.95 -7.52
N VAL A 498 -3.99 -15.72 -7.34
CA VAL A 498 -2.98 -16.76 -7.11
C VAL A 498 -2.28 -16.57 -5.76
N PRO A 499 -1.93 -17.67 -5.05
CA PRO A 499 -1.26 -17.60 -3.76
C PRO A 499 0.24 -17.24 -3.94
N ALA A 500 0.50 -15.98 -4.27
CA ALA A 500 1.83 -15.43 -4.47
C ALA A 500 1.94 -14.06 -3.82
N PHE A 501 3.16 -13.51 -3.76
CA PHE A 501 3.41 -12.13 -3.33
C PHE A 501 3.55 -11.20 -4.54
N HIS A 502 3.33 -9.91 -4.33
CA HIS A 502 3.63 -8.89 -5.33
C HIS A 502 5.09 -9.00 -5.79
N GLY A 503 5.35 -8.93 -7.10
CA GLY A 503 6.68 -9.14 -7.69
C GLY A 503 7.19 -10.58 -7.66
N GLY A 504 6.33 -11.57 -7.37
CA GLY A 504 6.69 -12.98 -7.33
C GLY A 504 5.86 -13.87 -8.25
N LEU A 505 5.05 -13.28 -9.14
CA LEU A 505 4.19 -14.05 -10.04
C LEU A 505 4.96 -14.62 -11.22
N ALA A 506 5.85 -13.85 -11.79
CA ALA A 506 6.62 -14.25 -12.97
C ALA A 506 7.45 -15.52 -12.75
N ASP A 507 8.01 -15.67 -11.54
CA ASP A 507 8.84 -16.84 -11.16
C ASP A 507 8.02 -18.05 -10.67
N ASN A 508 6.71 -17.90 -10.55
CA ASN A 508 5.85 -18.95 -10.00
C ASN A 508 5.46 -19.95 -11.09
N GLY A 509 5.96 -21.19 -11.01
CA GLY A 509 5.69 -22.23 -12.00
C GLY A 509 4.20 -22.59 -12.14
N SER A 510 3.34 -22.33 -11.14
CA SER A 510 1.90 -22.50 -11.28
C SER A 510 1.27 -21.37 -12.11
N VAL A 511 1.77 -20.14 -11.93
CA VAL A 511 1.38 -18.97 -12.71
C VAL A 511 1.75 -19.16 -14.18
N GLN A 512 2.98 -19.58 -14.46
CA GLN A 512 3.45 -19.86 -15.83
C GLN A 512 2.59 -20.92 -16.54
N ARG A 513 2.24 -21.99 -15.82
CA ARG A 513 1.30 -23.01 -16.38
C ARG A 513 -0.09 -22.45 -16.64
N THR A 514 -0.58 -21.56 -15.77
CA THR A 514 -1.87 -20.88 -15.94
C THR A 514 -1.87 -19.97 -17.16
N ILE A 515 -0.81 -19.18 -17.34
CA ILE A 515 -0.61 -18.30 -18.51
C ILE A 515 -0.63 -19.14 -19.78
N ARG A 516 0.22 -20.17 -19.87
CA ARG A 516 0.27 -21.06 -21.03
C ARG A 516 -1.10 -21.67 -21.33
N ALA A 517 -1.77 -22.21 -20.31
CA ALA A 517 -3.08 -22.82 -20.48
C ALA A 517 -4.16 -21.82 -20.94
N ALA A 518 -4.07 -20.56 -20.54
CA ALA A 518 -4.98 -19.53 -21.00
C ALA A 518 -4.71 -19.13 -22.45
N LEU A 519 -3.45 -18.94 -22.81
CA LEU A 519 -3.03 -18.61 -24.18
C LEU A 519 -3.37 -19.73 -25.19
N ASP A 520 -3.20 -21.01 -24.80
CA ASP A 520 -3.48 -22.17 -25.67
C ASP A 520 -4.98 -22.39 -25.89
N ARG A 521 -5.80 -22.13 -24.90
CA ARG A 521 -7.23 -22.52 -24.91
C ARG A 521 -8.21 -21.37 -25.06
N GLY A 522 -7.72 -20.12 -24.95
CA GLY A 522 -8.59 -18.93 -24.89
C GLY A 522 -9.56 -18.95 -23.69
N ALA A 523 -9.36 -19.85 -22.73
CA ALA A 523 -10.26 -20.04 -21.61
C ALA A 523 -9.69 -19.36 -20.36
N PRO A 524 -10.44 -18.50 -19.67
CA PRO A 524 -10.02 -17.94 -18.41
C PRO A 524 -9.83 -19.06 -17.37
N PRO A 525 -8.87 -18.92 -16.45
CA PRO A 525 -8.74 -19.82 -15.32
C PRO A 525 -10.02 -19.80 -14.49
N THR A 526 -10.39 -20.96 -13.95
CA THR A 526 -11.58 -21.09 -13.10
C THR A 526 -11.40 -20.35 -11.78
N THR A 527 -12.46 -19.67 -11.34
CA THR A 527 -12.57 -19.03 -10.01
C THR A 527 -12.11 -19.98 -8.92
N SER A 528 -11.22 -19.50 -8.07
CA SER A 528 -10.65 -20.31 -6.98
C SER A 528 -11.18 -19.83 -5.63
N TRP A 529 -11.12 -20.69 -4.59
CA TRP A 529 -11.43 -20.30 -3.21
C TRP A 529 -10.52 -19.14 -2.70
N TRP A 530 -9.40 -18.89 -3.37
CA TRP A 530 -8.50 -17.76 -3.10
C TRP A 530 -9.17 -16.41 -3.33
N GLU A 531 -10.11 -16.31 -4.25
CA GLU A 531 -10.86 -15.05 -4.50
C GLU A 531 -11.69 -14.63 -3.30
N ALA A 532 -12.39 -15.59 -2.66
CA ALA A 532 -13.14 -15.29 -1.44
C ALA A 532 -12.21 -14.87 -0.29
N THR A 533 -11.05 -15.53 -0.17
CA THR A 533 -10.02 -15.17 0.82
C THR A 533 -9.45 -13.80 0.55
N ASP A 534 -9.12 -13.50 -0.70
CA ASP A 534 -8.62 -12.19 -1.15
C ASP A 534 -9.62 -11.08 -0.84
N THR A 535 -10.91 -11.27 -1.16
CA THR A 535 -11.99 -10.34 -0.85
C THR A 535 -12.04 -10.00 0.64
N LEU A 536 -11.94 -10.99 1.52
CA LEU A 536 -11.94 -10.77 2.97
C LEU A 536 -10.70 -10.00 3.44
N ILE A 537 -9.52 -10.34 2.94
CA ILE A 537 -8.26 -9.67 3.30
C ILE A 537 -8.29 -8.21 2.82
N ARG A 538 -8.73 -7.96 1.58
CA ARG A 538 -8.87 -6.61 1.02
C ARG A 538 -9.87 -5.77 1.78
N ALA A 539 -11.03 -6.33 2.09
CA ALA A 539 -12.01 -5.65 2.91
C ALA A 539 -11.44 -5.26 4.29
N GLY A 540 -10.63 -6.13 4.90
CA GLY A 540 -9.90 -5.81 6.13
C GLY A 540 -8.82 -4.73 5.92
N ALA A 541 -8.11 -4.77 4.79
CA ALA A 541 -7.07 -3.82 4.47
C ALA A 541 -7.60 -2.38 4.29
N THR A 542 -8.88 -2.20 3.90
CA THR A 542 -9.49 -0.86 3.80
C THR A 542 -9.48 -0.10 5.12
N ALA A 543 -9.42 -0.80 6.27
CA ALA A 543 -9.24 -0.16 7.57
C ALA A 543 -7.97 0.72 7.64
N TRP A 544 -6.96 0.43 6.85
CA TRP A 544 -5.63 1.02 6.95
C TRP A 544 -5.22 1.85 5.74
N ARG A 545 -6.07 1.94 4.72
CA ARG A 545 -5.86 2.76 3.52
C ARG A 545 -6.06 4.25 3.78
N ALA A 546 -5.65 5.06 2.79
CA ALA A 546 -6.04 6.45 2.70
C ALA A 546 -7.58 6.57 2.58
N PRO A 547 -8.19 7.57 3.21
CA PRO A 547 -9.59 7.87 2.98
C PRO A 547 -9.78 8.33 1.52
N THR A 548 -10.70 7.73 0.81
CA THR A 548 -11.07 8.13 -0.55
C THR A 548 -12.27 9.07 -0.47
N LEU A 549 -12.13 10.28 -0.98
CA LEU A 549 -13.21 11.27 -1.05
C LEU A 549 -13.50 11.61 -2.52
N PRO A 550 -14.73 12.05 -2.84
CA PRO A 550 -15.07 12.46 -4.19
C PRO A 550 -14.28 13.71 -4.61
N ALA A 551 -14.13 13.90 -5.89
CA ALA A 551 -13.48 15.04 -6.52
C ALA A 551 -14.02 16.40 -6.03
N SER A 552 -15.32 16.47 -5.71
CA SER A 552 -15.92 17.67 -5.12
C SER A 552 -15.29 18.11 -3.79
N VAL A 553 -14.60 17.20 -3.09
CA VAL A 553 -13.89 17.48 -1.82
C VAL A 553 -12.39 17.66 -2.07
N ASN A 554 -11.83 16.98 -3.05
CA ASN A 554 -10.43 17.13 -3.46
C ASN A 554 -10.35 17.40 -4.97
N PRO A 555 -10.26 18.68 -5.38
CA PRO A 555 -10.26 19.07 -6.79
C PRO A 555 -9.12 18.45 -7.62
N ALA A 556 -8.02 18.05 -6.98
CA ALA A 556 -6.92 17.36 -7.66
C ALA A 556 -7.34 16.01 -8.27
N TRP A 557 -8.51 15.48 -7.88
CA TRP A 557 -9.07 14.23 -8.39
C TRP A 557 -10.36 14.39 -9.18
N GLU A 558 -10.65 15.60 -9.65
CA GLU A 558 -11.92 15.98 -10.27
C GLU A 558 -12.31 15.11 -11.49
N ALA A 559 -11.33 14.55 -12.20
CA ALA A 559 -11.59 13.70 -13.36
C ALA A 559 -11.70 12.19 -13.02
N ALA A 560 -11.62 11.80 -11.75
CA ALA A 560 -11.59 10.39 -11.32
C ALA A 560 -12.96 9.83 -10.91
N ASP A 561 -14.06 10.34 -11.48
CA ASP A 561 -15.40 9.84 -11.18
C ASP A 561 -15.56 8.38 -11.64
N GLU A 562 -16.29 7.58 -10.85
CA GLU A 562 -16.64 6.18 -11.18
C GLU A 562 -17.42 6.06 -12.50
N SER A 563 -17.98 7.17 -12.99
CA SER A 563 -18.70 7.26 -14.25
C SER A 563 -17.82 7.42 -15.49
N THR A 564 -16.50 7.58 -15.36
CA THR A 564 -15.59 7.79 -16.50
C THR A 564 -15.58 6.56 -17.42
N SER A 565 -16.03 6.75 -18.65
CA SER A 565 -16.10 5.66 -19.63
C SER A 565 -14.73 5.24 -20.13
N CYS A 566 -14.60 4.00 -20.64
CA CYS A 566 -13.35 3.54 -21.25
C CYS A 566 -12.91 4.40 -22.45
N ALA A 567 -13.84 5.03 -23.16
CA ALA A 567 -13.53 5.96 -24.23
C ALA A 567 -12.88 7.25 -23.69
N ASP A 568 -13.39 7.78 -22.57
CA ASP A 568 -12.80 8.95 -21.91
C ASP A 568 -11.41 8.63 -21.37
N ILE A 569 -11.23 7.45 -20.75
CA ILE A 569 -9.92 6.97 -20.27
C ILE A 569 -8.94 6.86 -21.43
N ALA A 570 -9.34 6.27 -22.55
CA ALA A 570 -8.48 6.18 -23.76
C ALA A 570 -8.08 7.58 -24.28
N SER A 571 -9.01 8.52 -24.26
CA SER A 571 -8.73 9.92 -24.65
C SER A 571 -7.72 10.58 -23.69
N LEU A 572 -7.90 10.42 -22.38
CA LEU A 572 -6.97 10.92 -21.36
C LEU A 572 -5.57 10.32 -21.52
N VAL A 573 -5.48 8.99 -21.73
CA VAL A 573 -4.21 8.29 -21.94
C VAL A 573 -3.53 8.78 -23.21
N THR A 574 -4.26 8.93 -24.32
CA THR A 574 -3.72 9.42 -25.59
C THR A 574 -3.18 10.85 -25.44
N ALA A 575 -3.92 11.73 -24.76
CA ALA A 575 -3.49 13.10 -24.52
C ALA A 575 -2.25 13.19 -23.60
N TRP A 576 -2.11 12.26 -22.68
CA TRP A 576 -0.98 12.22 -21.78
C TRP A 576 0.28 11.61 -22.41
N VAL A 577 0.14 10.61 -23.31
CA VAL A 577 1.26 9.94 -23.98
C VAL A 577 1.82 10.77 -25.15
N SER A 578 0.98 11.63 -25.80
CA SER A 578 1.40 12.53 -26.88
C SER A 578 2.26 13.69 -26.39
#